data_6452e2634d8915ff6930b200b6deeea1
#
_entry.id   6452e2634d8915ff6930b200b6deeea1
#
_cell.length_a   1.000
_cell.length_b   1.000
_cell.length_c   1.000
_cell.angle_alpha   90.00
_cell.angle_beta   90.00
_cell.angle_gamma   90.00
#
_symmetry.space_group_name_H-M   'P 1'
#
loop_
_entity.id
_entity.type
_entity.pdbx_description
1 polymer ?
#
loop_
_entity_poly.entity_id
_entity_poly.type
_entity_poly.pdbx_seq_one_letter_code
_entity_poly.pdbx_strand_id
1 'polypeptide(L)'
;PLALLQWLESKWAFGEPDYIVEIPEQSIPATGVLDYYNVMVELDLEEDRWVRASQYIPGDHTVLHHTLHSLIAPGQTRGGSLLGGEPDRPNIAPYIPGQAPRMEPPNTGGLLKAGTRIAMQMHYTTTGKESVDASRIGLWFYPKGFVPEERMSGQCACHFTPTWVNIPPLDPDYEMTQSFTIEKDAKLFAFTPHMHFRGKRMRFYAEYPDGTSEELINIANYNYNWQLAYTYTEPKSVPAGTIITATGAFDNSQQNKMNPDANRSVPWGLQSMDEMFFGAADWKYVDQSGN
;
A
#
# COMPACT_ATOMS: atom_id res chain seq x y z
N PRO A 1 6.29 11.21 36.27
CA PRO A 1 5.59 9.99 35.93
C PRO A 1 5.02 10.17 34.57
N LEU A 2 5.55 9.46 33.59
CA LEU A 2 4.89 9.31 32.27
C LEU A 2 3.51 8.73 32.58
N ALA A 3 2.45 9.47 32.26
CA ALA A 3 1.12 8.92 32.27
C ALA A 3 1.19 7.65 31.43
N LEU A 4 0.79 6.52 32.00
CA LEU A 4 0.56 5.31 31.26
C LEU A 4 -0.38 5.69 30.12
N LEU A 5 0.12 5.73 28.89
CA LEU A 5 -0.69 5.71 27.71
C LEU A 5 -1.53 4.44 27.84
N GLN A 6 -2.77 4.59 28.31
CA GLN A 6 -3.76 3.54 28.15
C GLN A 6 -3.90 3.38 26.64
N TRP A 7 -3.33 2.32 26.12
CA TRP A 7 -3.69 1.79 24.81
C TRP A 7 -5.15 1.45 24.93
N LEU A 8 -5.99 2.37 24.48
CA LEU A 8 -7.42 2.18 24.43
C LEU A 8 -7.64 0.94 23.54
N GLU A 9 -8.20 -0.09 24.14
CA GLU A 9 -8.62 -1.31 23.43
C GLU A 9 -9.21 -0.92 22.08
N SER A 10 -8.68 -1.49 21.01
CA SER A 10 -9.01 -1.39 19.59
C SER A 10 -10.16 -0.44 19.28
N LYS A 11 -9.89 0.86 19.33
CA LYS A 11 -10.90 1.83 18.90
C LYS A 11 -10.73 2.07 17.41
N TRP A 12 -11.78 1.83 16.70
CA TRP A 12 -11.93 2.23 15.33
C TRP A 12 -11.78 3.76 15.21
N ALA A 13 -10.92 4.21 14.31
CA ALA A 13 -10.56 5.63 14.21
C ALA A 13 -11.73 6.55 13.81
N PHE A 14 -12.75 5.98 13.15
CA PHE A 14 -13.89 6.73 12.60
C PHE A 14 -15.22 6.34 13.26
N GLY A 15 -15.19 5.88 14.53
CA GLY A 15 -16.34 5.29 15.22
C GLY A 15 -16.59 3.85 14.79
N GLU A 16 -17.68 3.23 15.24
CA GLU A 16 -18.01 1.86 14.85
C GLU A 16 -18.15 1.73 13.33
N PRO A 17 -17.51 0.73 12.69
CA PRO A 17 -17.64 0.51 11.26
C PRO A 17 -19.03 -0.01 10.89
N ASP A 18 -19.46 0.32 9.68
CA ASP A 18 -20.72 -0.20 9.13
C ASP A 18 -20.65 -1.71 8.83
N TYR A 19 -19.42 -2.22 8.59
CA TYR A 19 -19.16 -3.63 8.32
C TYR A 19 -17.78 -4.03 8.83
N ILE A 20 -17.70 -5.17 9.51
CA ILE A 20 -16.44 -5.76 9.97
C ILE A 20 -16.17 -7.03 9.19
N VAL A 21 -15.02 -7.08 8.55
CA VAL A 21 -14.48 -8.30 7.92
C VAL A 21 -13.67 -9.02 8.97
N GLU A 22 -14.17 -10.15 9.44
CA GLU A 22 -13.43 -11.06 10.32
C GLU A 22 -12.49 -11.92 9.47
N ILE A 23 -11.19 -11.87 9.77
CA ILE A 23 -10.20 -12.69 9.09
C ILE A 23 -10.04 -13.98 9.88
N PRO A 24 -10.09 -15.16 9.25
CA PRO A 24 -9.92 -16.43 9.93
C PRO A 24 -8.63 -16.46 10.76
N GLU A 25 -8.71 -16.97 11.98
CA GLU A 25 -7.59 -17.10 12.89
C GLU A 25 -6.41 -17.86 12.27
N GLN A 26 -5.21 -17.35 12.48
CA GLN A 26 -3.96 -17.94 12.04
C GLN A 26 -3.11 -18.31 13.24
N SER A 27 -2.69 -19.57 13.31
CA SER A 27 -1.78 -20.05 14.34
C SER A 27 -0.33 -19.83 13.90
N ILE A 28 0.44 -19.14 14.74
CA ILE A 28 1.82 -18.74 14.44
C ILE A 28 2.75 -19.49 15.41
N PRO A 29 3.69 -20.32 14.89
CA PRO A 29 4.63 -21.06 15.72
C PRO A 29 5.63 -20.14 16.42
N ALA A 30 6.23 -20.61 17.51
CA ALA A 30 7.21 -19.85 18.26
C ALA A 30 8.46 -19.48 17.44
N THR A 31 8.90 -20.35 16.54
CA THR A 31 10.16 -20.22 15.79
C THR A 31 10.00 -20.73 14.36
N GLY A 32 10.90 -20.32 13.47
CA GLY A 32 10.99 -20.77 12.08
C GLY A 32 10.87 -19.59 11.11
N VAL A 33 11.14 -19.86 9.84
CA VAL A 33 10.85 -18.95 8.72
C VAL A 33 9.51 -19.41 8.15
N LEU A 34 8.57 -18.48 8.05
CA LEU A 34 7.22 -18.76 7.61
C LEU A 34 7.03 -18.36 6.15
N ASP A 35 6.40 -19.23 5.39
CA ASP A 35 5.84 -18.86 4.09
C ASP A 35 4.66 -17.91 4.27
N TYR A 36 4.27 -17.21 3.19
CA TYR A 36 3.06 -16.40 3.20
C TYR A 36 1.81 -17.25 3.43
N TYR A 37 0.97 -16.80 4.34
CA TYR A 37 -0.34 -17.39 4.56
C TYR A 37 -1.34 -16.79 3.59
N ASN A 38 -1.94 -17.64 2.77
CA ASN A 38 -2.94 -17.21 1.80
C ASN A 38 -4.33 -17.50 2.35
N VAL A 39 -5.10 -16.45 2.55
CA VAL A 39 -6.44 -16.50 3.14
C VAL A 39 -7.46 -15.93 2.17
N MET A 40 -8.60 -16.59 2.02
CA MET A 40 -9.74 -16.10 1.25
C MET A 40 -10.88 -15.78 2.21
N VAL A 41 -11.38 -14.54 2.13
CA VAL A 41 -12.52 -14.10 2.94
C VAL A 41 -13.67 -13.73 2.00
N GLU A 42 -14.83 -14.34 2.22
CA GLU A 42 -16.07 -13.97 1.53
C GLU A 42 -16.74 -12.82 2.28
N LEU A 43 -17.20 -11.82 1.55
CA LEU A 43 -17.93 -10.70 2.13
C LEU A 43 -19.43 -10.97 2.03
N ASP A 44 -20.10 -11.07 3.18
CA ASP A 44 -21.54 -11.26 3.26
C ASP A 44 -22.25 -9.89 3.20
N LEU A 45 -22.18 -9.26 2.02
CA LEU A 45 -22.87 -8.01 1.74
C LEU A 45 -24.14 -8.29 0.95
N GLU A 46 -25.28 -7.83 1.47
CA GLU A 46 -26.59 -7.98 0.81
C GLU A 46 -26.73 -7.16 -0.48
N GLU A 47 -25.97 -6.05 -0.59
CA GLU A 47 -26.01 -5.10 -1.70
C GLU A 47 -24.67 -4.44 -1.93
N ASP A 48 -24.50 -3.82 -3.10
CA ASP A 48 -23.32 -3.02 -3.43
C ASP A 48 -23.23 -1.80 -2.50
N ARG A 49 -22.02 -1.51 -2.00
CA ARG A 49 -21.79 -0.39 -1.07
C ARG A 49 -20.57 0.44 -1.50
N TRP A 50 -20.70 1.75 -1.42
CA TRP A 50 -19.60 2.67 -1.61
C TRP A 50 -18.76 2.80 -0.33
N VAL A 51 -17.51 2.35 -0.39
CA VAL A 51 -16.55 2.46 0.73
C VAL A 51 -15.98 3.86 0.77
N ARG A 52 -16.08 4.52 1.92
CA ARG A 52 -15.49 5.85 2.18
C ARG A 52 -14.28 5.80 3.10
N ALA A 53 -14.14 4.75 3.90
CA ALA A 53 -13.00 4.58 4.79
C ALA A 53 -12.77 3.10 5.09
N SER A 54 -11.54 2.76 5.45
CA SER A 54 -11.15 1.43 5.91
C SER A 54 -10.05 1.50 6.95
N GLN A 55 -10.05 0.53 7.87
CA GLN A 55 -9.00 0.37 8.87
C GLN A 55 -8.73 -1.11 9.10
N TYR A 56 -7.47 -1.49 9.04
CA TYR A 56 -7.01 -2.81 9.45
C TYR A 56 -6.61 -2.79 10.93
N ILE A 57 -7.08 -3.76 11.71
CA ILE A 57 -6.65 -3.98 13.08
C ILE A 57 -6.06 -5.39 13.17
N PRO A 58 -4.74 -5.54 13.41
CA PRO A 58 -4.12 -6.84 13.62
C PRO A 58 -4.61 -7.47 14.92
N GLY A 59 -4.80 -8.79 14.92
CA GLY A 59 -5.07 -9.53 16.13
C GLY A 59 -3.85 -9.59 17.04
N ASP A 60 -2.68 -9.86 16.45
CA ASP A 60 -1.39 -9.77 17.14
C ASP A 60 -0.36 -9.01 16.29
N HIS A 61 -0.17 -7.73 16.61
CA HIS A 61 0.79 -6.84 15.95
C HIS A 61 2.27 -7.24 16.17
N THR A 62 2.56 -8.16 17.08
CA THR A 62 3.94 -8.62 17.34
C THR A 62 4.40 -9.66 16.32
N VAL A 63 3.49 -10.37 15.70
CA VAL A 63 3.76 -11.44 14.73
C VAL A 63 3.34 -11.08 13.30
N LEU A 64 2.27 -10.28 13.11
CA LEU A 64 1.85 -9.84 11.79
C LEU A 64 2.74 -8.70 11.29
N HIS A 65 3.53 -8.99 10.24
CA HIS A 65 4.45 -8.00 9.67
C HIS A 65 3.74 -7.12 8.62
N HIS A 66 3.05 -7.71 7.66
CA HIS A 66 2.20 -6.97 6.71
C HIS A 66 1.19 -7.88 6.03
N THR A 67 0.19 -7.26 5.40
CA THR A 67 -0.74 -7.97 4.52
C THR A 67 -0.77 -7.30 3.16
N LEU A 68 -0.92 -8.13 2.11
CA LEU A 68 -1.33 -7.69 0.79
C LEU A 68 -2.68 -8.32 0.50
N HIS A 69 -3.59 -7.59 -0.12
CA HIS A 69 -4.87 -8.17 -0.50
C HIS A 69 -5.38 -7.65 -1.84
N SER A 70 -6.17 -8.45 -2.48
CA SER A 70 -6.87 -8.09 -3.71
C SER A 70 -8.35 -8.44 -3.62
N LEU A 71 -9.18 -7.58 -4.19
CA LEU A 71 -10.61 -7.81 -4.28
C LEU A 71 -10.91 -8.62 -5.53
N ILE A 72 -11.69 -9.69 -5.36
CA ILE A 72 -12.17 -10.56 -6.43
C ILE A 72 -13.65 -10.29 -6.58
N ALA A 73 -14.03 -9.58 -7.62
CA ALA A 73 -15.43 -9.27 -7.91
C ALA A 73 -16.25 -10.53 -8.24
N PRO A 74 -17.58 -10.51 -8.06
CA PRO A 74 -18.44 -11.63 -8.44
C PRO A 74 -18.19 -12.07 -9.87
N GLY A 75 -18.10 -13.39 -10.10
CA GLY A 75 -17.82 -13.96 -11.41
C GLY A 75 -16.36 -13.95 -11.87
N GLN A 76 -15.48 -13.29 -11.12
CA GLN A 76 -14.04 -13.30 -11.40
C GLN A 76 -13.33 -14.43 -10.62
N THR A 77 -12.23 -14.93 -11.19
CA THR A 77 -11.38 -15.95 -10.57
C THR A 77 -10.08 -15.39 -9.99
N ARG A 78 -9.74 -14.16 -10.35
CA ARG A 78 -8.55 -13.44 -9.88
C ARG A 78 -8.93 -12.03 -9.47
N GLY A 79 -8.24 -11.52 -8.45
CA GLY A 79 -8.35 -10.11 -8.06
C GLY A 79 -7.72 -9.20 -9.12
N GLY A 80 -8.14 -7.94 -9.13
CA GLY A 80 -7.51 -6.88 -9.92
C GLY A 80 -6.07 -6.61 -9.44
N SER A 81 -5.36 -5.73 -10.15
CA SER A 81 -3.99 -5.35 -9.79
C SER A 81 -3.91 -4.80 -8.36
N LEU A 82 -2.91 -5.22 -7.61
CA LEU A 82 -2.57 -4.63 -6.29
C LEU A 82 -2.19 -3.15 -6.40
N LEU A 83 -1.80 -2.70 -7.59
CA LEU A 83 -1.20 -1.40 -7.88
C LEU A 83 -2.18 -0.40 -8.52
N GLY A 84 -3.47 -0.64 -8.39
CA GLY A 84 -4.50 0.24 -8.95
C GLY A 84 -4.93 -0.15 -10.37
N GLY A 85 -5.81 0.62 -10.99
CA GLY A 85 -6.19 0.50 -12.39
C GLY A 85 -7.69 0.39 -12.70
N GLU A 86 -8.53 0.07 -11.72
CA GLU A 86 -9.99 0.07 -11.92
C GLU A 86 -10.60 1.29 -11.22
N PRO A 87 -11.27 2.19 -11.95
CA PRO A 87 -11.71 3.50 -11.43
C PRO A 87 -12.67 3.43 -10.26
N ASP A 88 -13.46 2.38 -10.14
CA ASP A 88 -14.49 2.23 -9.10
C ASP A 88 -14.08 1.24 -8.00
N ARG A 89 -12.85 0.73 -8.03
CA ARG A 89 -12.41 -0.27 -7.05
C ARG A 89 -12.15 0.38 -5.69
N PRO A 90 -12.71 -0.16 -4.58
CA PRO A 90 -12.40 0.37 -3.27
C PRO A 90 -10.94 0.09 -2.91
N ASN A 91 -10.29 1.10 -2.35
CA ASN A 91 -8.97 0.97 -1.79
C ASN A 91 -9.09 0.62 -0.29
N ILE A 92 -9.10 -0.66 0.01
CA ILE A 92 -9.12 -1.15 1.39
C ILE A 92 -7.68 -1.12 1.90
N ALA A 93 -7.45 -0.50 3.06
CA ALA A 93 -6.12 -0.38 3.64
C ALA A 93 -5.50 -1.75 3.92
N PRO A 94 -4.30 -2.05 3.40
CA PRO A 94 -3.52 -3.20 3.85
C PRO A 94 -3.02 -2.95 5.28
N TYR A 95 -2.51 -3.99 5.94
CA TYR A 95 -1.77 -3.79 7.19
C TYR A 95 -0.28 -3.65 6.89
N ILE A 96 0.29 -2.58 7.41
CA ILE A 96 1.73 -2.35 7.52
C ILE A 96 1.94 -1.70 8.90
N PRO A 97 2.98 -2.06 9.69
CA PRO A 97 3.23 -1.42 10.97
C PRO A 97 3.32 0.10 10.84
N GLY A 98 2.53 0.81 11.65
CA GLY A 98 2.44 2.27 11.61
C GLY A 98 1.48 2.85 10.56
N GLN A 99 0.84 2.03 9.73
CA GLN A 99 -0.15 2.49 8.75
C GLN A 99 -1.34 3.13 9.45
N ALA A 100 -1.62 4.38 9.09
CA ALA A 100 -2.82 5.07 9.55
C ALA A 100 -4.10 4.48 8.91
N PRO A 101 -5.23 4.55 9.62
CA PRO A 101 -6.53 4.27 9.01
C PRO A 101 -6.74 5.14 7.77
N ARG A 102 -7.32 4.57 6.71
CA ARG A 102 -7.54 5.26 5.45
C ARG A 102 -8.95 5.85 5.40
N MET A 103 -9.02 7.14 5.11
CA MET A 103 -10.25 7.81 4.70
C MET A 103 -10.08 8.35 3.28
N GLU A 104 -11.02 8.05 2.42
CA GLU A 104 -11.04 8.59 1.07
C GLU A 104 -11.34 10.10 1.11
N PRO A 105 -10.80 10.89 0.18
CA PRO A 105 -11.16 12.31 0.06
C PRO A 105 -12.68 12.50 -0.06
N PRO A 106 -13.22 13.63 0.38
CA PRO A 106 -14.65 13.90 0.28
C PRO A 106 -15.18 13.69 -1.13
N ASN A 107 -16.37 13.10 -1.24
CA ASN A 107 -17.05 12.79 -2.51
C ASN A 107 -16.29 11.82 -3.43
N THR A 108 -15.32 11.06 -2.88
CA THR A 108 -14.65 9.95 -3.56
C THR A 108 -14.91 8.65 -2.83
N GLY A 109 -14.67 7.52 -3.50
CA GLY A 109 -14.81 6.20 -2.89
C GLY A 109 -14.78 5.11 -3.93
N GLY A 110 -14.77 3.87 -3.49
CA GLY A 110 -14.82 2.70 -4.36
C GLY A 110 -16.04 1.84 -4.12
N LEU A 111 -16.59 1.25 -5.18
CA LEU A 111 -17.75 0.39 -5.12
C LEU A 111 -17.37 -1.04 -4.74
N LEU A 112 -17.75 -1.46 -3.55
CA LEU A 112 -17.64 -2.83 -3.10
C LEU A 112 -18.91 -3.58 -3.47
N LYS A 113 -18.81 -4.48 -4.43
CA LYS A 113 -19.94 -5.26 -4.93
C LYS A 113 -20.33 -6.38 -3.96
N ALA A 114 -21.60 -6.64 -3.82
CA ALA A 114 -22.11 -7.81 -3.11
C ALA A 114 -21.53 -9.11 -3.73
N GLY A 115 -21.12 -10.06 -2.88
CA GLY A 115 -20.45 -11.28 -3.32
C GLY A 115 -18.96 -11.11 -3.70
N THR A 116 -18.35 -9.95 -3.40
CA THR A 116 -16.89 -9.77 -3.51
C THR A 116 -16.19 -10.63 -2.47
N ARG A 117 -15.04 -11.19 -2.85
CA ARG A 117 -14.11 -11.89 -1.96
C ARG A 117 -12.83 -11.11 -1.82
N ILE A 118 -12.18 -11.25 -0.67
CA ILE A 118 -10.84 -10.70 -0.43
C ILE A 118 -9.84 -11.87 -0.43
N ALA A 119 -8.92 -11.88 -1.39
CA ALA A 119 -7.76 -12.74 -1.37
C ALA A 119 -6.63 -12.02 -0.64
N MET A 120 -6.18 -12.59 0.46
CA MET A 120 -5.17 -12.00 1.33
C MET A 120 -3.90 -12.84 1.33
N GLN A 121 -2.77 -12.17 1.29
CA GLN A 121 -1.46 -12.74 1.53
C GLN A 121 -0.92 -12.09 2.80
N MET A 122 -0.74 -12.89 3.85
CA MET A 122 -0.35 -12.42 5.18
C MET A 122 1.08 -12.86 5.48
N HIS A 123 1.93 -11.90 5.81
CA HIS A 123 3.31 -12.16 6.18
C HIS A 123 3.48 -12.10 7.69
N TYR A 124 3.90 -13.21 8.28
CA TYR A 124 4.15 -13.33 9.70
C TYR A 124 5.62 -13.50 10.03
N THR A 125 6.02 -13.02 11.21
CA THR A 125 7.34 -13.25 11.80
C THR A 125 7.19 -13.94 13.14
N THR A 126 8.11 -14.86 13.45
CA THR A 126 8.11 -15.57 14.74
C THR A 126 8.79 -14.74 15.83
N THR A 127 8.30 -14.82 17.07
CA THR A 127 8.76 -14.00 18.20
C THR A 127 9.36 -14.79 19.35
N GLY A 128 9.57 -16.11 19.17
CA GLY A 128 10.00 -17.02 20.23
C GLY A 128 8.86 -17.54 21.11
N LYS A 129 7.61 -17.18 20.79
CA LYS A 129 6.38 -17.66 21.45
C LYS A 129 5.35 -18.00 20.40
N GLU A 130 4.56 -19.04 20.68
CA GLU A 130 3.36 -19.33 19.89
C GLU A 130 2.35 -18.18 20.05
N SER A 131 1.66 -17.85 18.97
CA SER A 131 0.65 -16.81 18.95
C SER A 131 -0.52 -17.20 18.05
N VAL A 132 -1.63 -16.49 18.21
CA VAL A 132 -2.80 -16.58 17.33
C VAL A 132 -3.14 -15.17 16.87
N ASP A 133 -3.21 -14.98 15.56
CA ASP A 133 -3.66 -13.72 14.96
C ASP A 133 -5.12 -13.84 14.50
N ALA A 134 -5.97 -12.96 15.01
CA ALA A 134 -7.39 -12.80 14.65
C ALA A 134 -7.63 -11.36 14.19
N SER A 135 -7.10 -11.04 13.04
CA SER A 135 -7.16 -9.71 12.44
C SER A 135 -8.55 -9.33 11.95
N ARG A 136 -8.84 -8.04 11.87
CA ARG A 136 -10.12 -7.50 11.39
C ARG A 136 -9.93 -6.30 10.49
N ILE A 137 -10.86 -6.12 9.53
CA ILE A 137 -10.93 -4.89 8.72
C ILE A 137 -12.28 -4.22 8.97
N GLY A 138 -12.27 -2.99 9.45
CA GLY A 138 -13.46 -2.14 9.52
C GLY A 138 -13.66 -1.38 8.21
N LEU A 139 -14.89 -1.38 7.72
CA LEU A 139 -15.31 -0.65 6.53
C LEU A 139 -16.40 0.34 6.91
N TRP A 140 -16.25 1.58 6.45
CA TRP A 140 -17.26 2.63 6.56
C TRP A 140 -17.79 2.94 5.17
N PHE A 141 -19.09 2.95 5.06
CA PHE A 141 -19.78 3.16 3.80
C PHE A 141 -20.38 4.55 3.71
N TYR A 142 -20.63 4.99 2.52
CA TYR A 142 -21.55 6.09 2.28
C TYR A 142 -23.01 5.65 2.58
N PRO A 143 -23.93 6.57 2.90
CA PRO A 143 -25.34 6.25 3.03
C PRO A 143 -25.87 5.54 1.78
N LYS A 144 -26.85 4.64 1.97
CA LYS A 144 -27.53 3.96 0.86
C LYS A 144 -28.06 4.97 -0.17
N GLY A 145 -27.84 4.71 -1.43
CA GLY A 145 -28.24 5.57 -2.54
C GLY A 145 -27.32 6.76 -2.83
N PHE A 146 -26.31 7.02 -1.98
CA PHE A 146 -25.28 7.99 -2.30
C PHE A 146 -24.26 7.37 -3.26
N VAL A 147 -23.95 8.09 -4.32
CA VAL A 147 -22.90 7.71 -5.29
C VAL A 147 -21.88 8.83 -5.33
N PRO A 148 -20.62 8.58 -4.98
CA PRO A 148 -19.57 9.60 -5.13
C PRO A 148 -19.45 10.05 -6.59
N GLU A 149 -19.32 11.34 -6.81
CA GLU A 149 -19.19 11.92 -8.16
C GLU A 149 -17.76 11.84 -8.69
N GLU A 150 -16.80 11.79 -7.78
CA GLU A 150 -15.38 11.84 -8.11
C GLU A 150 -14.70 10.47 -7.89
N ARG A 151 -13.61 10.24 -8.60
CA ARG A 151 -12.84 9.00 -8.52
C ARG A 151 -11.39 9.27 -8.21
N MET A 152 -10.83 8.46 -7.31
CA MET A 152 -9.39 8.39 -7.14
C MET A 152 -8.78 7.61 -8.29
N SER A 153 -7.62 8.04 -8.72
CA SER A 153 -6.74 7.36 -9.65
C SER A 153 -5.40 7.10 -8.97
N GLY A 154 -4.67 6.14 -9.47
CA GLY A 154 -3.34 5.83 -8.97
C GLY A 154 -2.53 5.10 -10.02
N GLN A 155 -1.23 5.28 -9.94
CA GLN A 155 -0.29 4.57 -10.80
C GLN A 155 1.02 4.32 -10.04
N CYS A 156 1.75 3.32 -10.49
CA CYS A 156 3.04 2.96 -9.91
C CYS A 156 4.16 3.15 -10.93
N ALA A 157 5.13 3.97 -10.58
CA ALA A 157 6.44 3.95 -11.19
C ALA A 157 7.19 2.71 -10.66
N CYS A 158 6.97 1.56 -11.29
CA CYS A 158 7.35 0.25 -10.77
C CYS A 158 8.22 -0.52 -11.76
N HIS A 159 9.15 -1.29 -11.22
CA HIS A 159 9.89 -2.30 -11.97
C HIS A 159 9.38 -3.70 -11.66
N PHE A 160 9.09 -4.48 -12.68
CA PHE A 160 8.64 -5.86 -12.62
C PHE A 160 9.46 -6.75 -13.56
N THR A 161 9.36 -8.06 -13.41
CA THR A 161 9.77 -8.98 -14.45
C THR A 161 8.88 -8.80 -15.70
N PRO A 162 9.42 -8.69 -16.95
CA PRO A 162 10.82 -8.94 -17.32
C PRO A 162 11.74 -7.70 -17.34
N THR A 163 11.26 -6.50 -16.96
CA THR A 163 12.06 -5.26 -17.02
C THR A 163 13.01 -5.07 -15.84
N TRP A 164 12.92 -5.92 -14.83
CA TRP A 164 13.82 -5.90 -13.69
C TRP A 164 15.25 -6.26 -14.11
N VAL A 165 16.21 -5.43 -13.72
CA VAL A 165 17.63 -5.74 -13.81
C VAL A 165 18.10 -6.12 -12.41
N ASN A 166 18.72 -7.31 -12.29
CA ASN A 166 19.18 -7.79 -10.98
C ASN A 166 20.19 -6.82 -10.36
N ILE A 167 19.98 -6.54 -9.06
CA ILE A 167 20.91 -5.72 -8.28
C ILE A 167 22.25 -6.49 -8.17
N PRO A 168 23.38 -5.88 -8.57
CA PRO A 168 24.67 -6.55 -8.50
C PRO A 168 25.10 -6.92 -7.08
N PRO A 169 25.90 -8.00 -6.90
CA PRO A 169 26.55 -8.28 -5.64
C PRO A 169 27.45 -7.11 -5.20
N LEU A 170 27.49 -6.87 -3.89
CA LEU A 170 28.38 -5.91 -3.23
C LEU A 170 28.20 -4.44 -3.66
N ASP A 171 27.18 -4.13 -4.45
CA ASP A 171 26.89 -2.75 -4.86
C ASP A 171 26.24 -1.97 -3.70
N PRO A 172 26.89 -0.89 -3.21
CA PRO A 172 26.38 -0.14 -2.07
C PRO A 172 25.33 0.90 -2.46
N ASP A 173 25.08 1.14 -3.77
CA ASP A 173 24.26 2.26 -4.22
C ASP A 173 23.63 2.06 -5.61
N TYR A 174 23.08 0.88 -5.86
CA TYR A 174 22.45 0.55 -7.13
C TYR A 174 21.15 1.33 -7.32
N GLU A 175 21.13 2.22 -8.31
CA GLU A 175 19.96 3.06 -8.59
C GLU A 175 19.01 2.45 -9.61
N MET A 176 17.72 2.65 -9.38
CA MET A 176 16.63 2.39 -10.33
C MET A 176 15.74 3.62 -10.45
N THR A 177 15.22 3.82 -11.65
CA THR A 177 14.30 4.94 -11.95
C THR A 177 13.17 4.46 -12.83
N GLN A 178 11.97 4.93 -12.54
CA GLN A 178 10.79 4.68 -13.35
C GLN A 178 9.86 5.90 -13.30
N SER A 179 9.05 6.08 -14.33
CA SER A 179 8.13 7.22 -14.42
C SER A 179 6.80 6.87 -15.04
N PHE A 180 5.82 7.76 -14.84
CA PHE A 180 4.53 7.75 -15.53
C PHE A 180 4.06 9.18 -15.78
N THR A 181 3.10 9.35 -16.67
CA THR A 181 2.53 10.65 -17.02
C THR A 181 1.13 10.81 -16.45
N ILE A 182 0.85 11.97 -15.87
CA ILE A 182 -0.50 12.41 -15.48
C ILE A 182 -1.17 13.00 -16.72
N GLU A 183 -2.19 12.32 -17.26
CA GLU A 183 -2.78 12.64 -18.56
C GLU A 183 -3.70 13.86 -18.56
N LYS A 184 -4.27 14.23 -17.41
CA LYS A 184 -5.20 15.35 -17.23
C LYS A 184 -4.79 16.16 -16.01
N ASP A 185 -5.27 17.40 -15.89
CA ASP A 185 -5.10 18.19 -14.68
C ASP A 185 -5.56 17.39 -13.45
N ALA A 186 -4.71 17.35 -12.43
CA ALA A 186 -4.94 16.49 -11.27
C ALA A 186 -4.55 17.17 -9.96
N LYS A 187 -5.07 16.60 -8.88
CA LYS A 187 -4.62 16.86 -7.51
C LYS A 187 -3.96 15.60 -6.97
N LEU A 188 -2.68 15.65 -6.65
CA LEU A 188 -1.93 14.59 -5.99
C LEU A 188 -2.26 14.57 -4.50
N PHE A 189 -2.51 13.36 -3.96
CA PHE A 189 -2.86 13.15 -2.55
C PHE A 189 -1.76 12.46 -1.78
N ALA A 190 -1.14 11.42 -2.34
CA ALA A 190 -0.18 10.61 -1.61
C ALA A 190 0.86 9.95 -2.51
N PHE A 191 1.98 9.59 -1.88
CA PHE A 191 3.00 8.69 -2.44
C PHE A 191 3.22 7.51 -1.51
N THR A 192 3.38 6.33 -2.08
CA THR A 192 3.68 5.10 -1.34
C THR A 192 4.94 4.46 -1.92
N PRO A 193 6.11 4.71 -1.30
CA PRO A 193 7.36 4.06 -1.66
C PRO A 193 7.40 2.65 -1.09
N HIS A 194 7.91 1.67 -1.88
CA HIS A 194 8.12 0.32 -1.39
C HIS A 194 9.37 -0.30 -1.99
N MET A 195 10.23 -0.80 -1.13
CA MET A 195 11.40 -1.65 -1.39
C MET A 195 11.53 -2.67 -0.26
N HIS A 196 12.37 -3.68 -0.43
CA HIS A 196 12.64 -4.66 0.62
C HIS A 196 13.90 -4.30 1.45
N PHE A 197 14.63 -5.33 1.94
CA PHE A 197 15.72 -5.17 2.92
C PHE A 197 16.88 -4.29 2.45
N ARG A 198 17.10 -4.20 1.12
CA ARG A 198 18.19 -3.42 0.56
C ARG A 198 17.80 -2.01 0.19
N GLY A 199 16.52 -1.65 0.33
CA GLY A 199 16.06 -0.29 0.09
C GLY A 199 16.86 0.72 0.92
N LYS A 200 17.44 1.71 0.25
CA LYS A 200 18.32 2.73 0.85
C LYS A 200 17.68 4.12 0.89
N ARG A 201 17.13 4.55 -0.22
CA ARG A 201 16.43 5.83 -0.38
C ARG A 201 15.45 5.76 -1.53
N MET A 202 14.44 6.62 -1.51
CA MET A 202 13.55 6.85 -2.65
C MET A 202 13.09 8.30 -2.66
N ARG A 203 13.04 8.90 -3.85
CA ARG A 203 12.51 10.24 -4.05
C ARG A 203 11.57 10.27 -5.24
N PHE A 204 10.62 11.19 -5.18
CA PHE A 204 9.71 11.48 -6.28
C PHE A 204 9.88 12.92 -6.70
N TYR A 205 9.87 13.16 -7.98
CA TYR A 205 9.87 14.51 -8.55
C TYR A 205 8.92 14.60 -9.74
N ALA A 206 8.46 15.81 -10.00
CA ALA A 206 7.64 16.14 -11.15
C ALA A 206 8.47 16.90 -12.18
N GLU A 207 8.26 16.56 -13.45
CA GLU A 207 8.65 17.41 -14.59
C GLU A 207 7.37 17.95 -15.21
N TYR A 208 7.24 19.26 -15.22
CA TYR A 208 6.04 19.94 -15.71
C TYR A 208 6.12 20.19 -17.22
N PRO A 209 4.96 20.38 -17.92
CA PRO A 209 4.93 20.64 -19.36
C PRO A 209 5.66 21.91 -19.80
N ASP A 210 5.85 22.87 -18.89
CA ASP A 210 6.62 24.11 -19.13
C ASP A 210 8.15 23.92 -19.01
N GLY A 211 8.62 22.69 -18.75
CA GLY A 211 10.02 22.34 -18.60
C GLY A 211 10.59 22.58 -17.19
N THR A 212 9.79 23.07 -16.25
CA THR A 212 10.22 23.17 -14.85
C THR A 212 10.14 21.82 -14.14
N SER A 213 10.89 21.65 -13.05
CA SER A 213 10.87 20.43 -12.24
C SER A 213 10.83 20.76 -10.76
N GLU A 214 10.28 19.85 -9.97
CA GLU A 214 10.15 19.99 -8.52
C GLU A 214 10.33 18.64 -7.83
N GLU A 215 11.07 18.61 -6.71
CA GLU A 215 11.10 17.46 -5.81
C GLU A 215 9.80 17.45 -4.99
N LEU A 216 9.05 16.35 -5.09
CA LEU A 216 7.75 16.20 -4.43
C LEU A 216 7.90 15.59 -3.04
N ILE A 217 8.75 14.59 -2.92
CA ILE A 217 9.07 13.91 -1.65
C ILE A 217 10.46 13.25 -1.75
N ASN A 218 11.20 13.31 -0.64
CA ASN A 218 12.53 12.71 -0.54
C ASN A 218 12.64 11.90 0.75
N ILE A 219 12.75 10.58 0.58
CA ILE A 219 12.99 9.62 1.66
C ILE A 219 14.47 9.26 1.61
N ALA A 220 15.29 10.13 2.19
CA ALA A 220 16.75 10.02 2.14
C ALA A 220 17.30 8.79 2.88
N ASN A 221 16.53 8.25 3.83
CA ASN A 221 16.88 7.08 4.63
C ASN A 221 15.66 6.15 4.71
N TYR A 222 15.51 5.30 3.70
CA TYR A 222 14.41 4.34 3.63
C TYR A 222 14.58 3.26 4.72
N ASN A 223 13.46 2.86 5.34
CA ASN A 223 13.44 1.81 6.33
C ASN A 223 12.34 0.80 5.96
N TYR A 224 12.76 -0.44 5.69
CA TYR A 224 11.86 -1.54 5.38
C TYR A 224 10.74 -1.76 6.41
N ASN A 225 10.99 -1.48 7.68
CA ASN A 225 10.00 -1.58 8.75
C ASN A 225 9.08 -0.35 8.86
N TRP A 226 9.21 0.63 7.96
CA TRP A 226 8.45 1.88 7.98
C TRP A 226 7.98 2.24 6.57
N GLN A 227 7.02 1.47 6.06
CA GLN A 227 6.55 1.55 4.68
C GLN A 227 5.20 2.29 4.60
N LEU A 228 5.19 3.58 4.94
CA LEU A 228 3.98 4.37 5.01
C LEU A 228 3.63 5.04 3.67
N ALA A 229 2.34 5.32 3.49
CA ALA A 229 1.88 6.31 2.53
C ALA A 229 2.15 7.71 3.09
N TYR A 230 2.77 8.56 2.28
CA TYR A 230 3.06 9.96 2.60
C TYR A 230 1.99 10.83 1.94
N THR A 231 1.09 11.37 2.74
CA THR A 231 -0.07 12.12 2.29
C THR A 231 0.17 13.63 2.40
N TYR A 232 -0.18 14.37 1.36
CA TYR A 232 -0.20 15.83 1.43
C TYR A 232 -1.28 16.32 2.39
N THR A 233 -0.96 17.30 3.22
CA THR A 233 -1.96 17.99 4.06
C THR A 233 -2.98 18.72 3.17
N GLU A 234 -2.50 19.36 2.12
CA GLU A 234 -3.32 19.98 1.06
C GLU A 234 -2.93 19.35 -0.27
N PRO A 235 -3.88 18.76 -1.02
CA PRO A 235 -3.58 18.10 -2.29
C PRO A 235 -2.89 19.04 -3.28
N LYS A 236 -1.81 18.56 -3.88
CA LYS A 236 -1.00 19.36 -4.81
C LYS A 236 -1.58 19.34 -6.21
N SER A 237 -1.89 20.50 -6.76
CA SER A 237 -2.32 20.63 -8.16
C SER A 237 -1.15 20.41 -9.13
N VAL A 238 -1.38 19.60 -10.14
CA VAL A 238 -0.43 19.33 -11.24
C VAL A 238 -1.16 19.40 -12.58
N PRO A 239 -0.58 20.03 -13.62
CA PRO A 239 -1.21 20.11 -14.93
C PRO A 239 -1.12 18.78 -15.70
N ALA A 240 -1.99 18.63 -16.69
CA ALA A 240 -1.92 17.55 -17.67
C ALA A 240 -0.54 17.52 -18.34
N GLY A 241 0.00 16.31 -18.58
CA GLY A 241 1.32 16.14 -19.17
C GLY A 241 2.48 16.16 -18.15
N THR A 242 2.19 16.38 -16.85
CA THR A 242 3.21 16.22 -15.80
C THR A 242 3.73 14.80 -15.73
N ILE A 243 5.06 14.64 -15.76
CA ILE A 243 5.73 13.34 -15.60
C ILE A 243 6.15 13.21 -14.14
N ILE A 244 5.67 12.17 -13.48
CA ILE A 244 6.09 11.79 -12.14
C ILE A 244 7.16 10.70 -12.25
N THR A 245 8.31 10.98 -11.66
CA THR A 245 9.45 10.05 -11.66
C THR A 245 9.78 9.64 -10.23
N ALA A 246 9.87 8.33 -9.99
CA ALA A 246 10.44 7.75 -8.79
C ALA A 246 11.88 7.30 -9.08
N THR A 247 12.82 7.75 -8.26
CA THR A 247 14.21 7.27 -8.26
C THR A 247 14.52 6.72 -6.89
N GLY A 248 15.03 5.49 -6.83
CA GLY A 248 15.44 4.85 -5.58
C GLY A 248 16.78 4.16 -5.72
N ALA A 249 17.40 3.86 -4.60
CA ALA A 249 18.64 3.12 -4.55
C ALA A 249 18.58 1.97 -3.55
N PHE A 250 19.35 0.94 -3.85
CA PHE A 250 19.52 -0.24 -3.02
C PHE A 250 20.96 -0.33 -2.53
N ASP A 251 21.14 -0.78 -1.30
CA ASP A 251 22.44 -1.11 -0.72
C ASP A 251 22.58 -2.62 -0.56
N ASN A 252 23.21 -3.27 -1.54
CA ASN A 252 23.53 -4.70 -1.52
C ASN A 252 24.93 -4.96 -0.95
N SER A 253 25.50 -4.05 -0.17
CA SER A 253 26.82 -4.21 0.42
C SER A 253 26.80 -4.96 1.75
N GLN A 254 27.98 -5.32 2.22
CA GLN A 254 28.19 -5.93 3.54
C GLN A 254 27.94 -4.96 4.71
N GLN A 255 27.92 -3.64 4.47
CA GLN A 255 27.65 -2.61 5.45
C GLN A 255 26.16 -2.50 5.80
N ASN A 256 25.28 -2.89 4.88
CA ASN A 256 23.85 -2.95 5.14
C ASN A 256 23.52 -4.14 6.06
N LYS A 257 23.21 -3.84 7.32
CA LYS A 257 22.92 -4.86 8.35
C LYS A 257 21.60 -5.62 8.09
N MET A 258 20.70 -5.07 7.28
CA MET A 258 19.45 -5.71 6.88
C MET A 258 19.64 -6.66 5.70
N ASN A 259 20.77 -6.57 4.97
CA ASN A 259 21.04 -7.39 3.81
C ASN A 259 21.35 -8.84 4.21
N PRO A 260 20.55 -9.82 3.79
CA PRO A 260 20.76 -11.22 4.18
C PRO A 260 21.98 -11.85 3.50
N ASP A 261 22.36 -11.40 2.30
CA ASP A 261 23.52 -11.89 1.56
C ASP A 261 24.00 -10.85 0.53
N ALA A 262 25.13 -10.22 0.81
CA ALA A 262 25.72 -9.23 -0.06
C ALA A 262 26.36 -9.82 -1.34
N ASN A 263 26.69 -11.12 -1.36
CA ASN A 263 27.31 -11.78 -2.52
C ASN A 263 26.27 -12.24 -3.55
N ARG A 264 24.99 -12.10 -3.23
CA ARG A 264 23.90 -12.52 -4.11
C ARG A 264 23.59 -11.43 -5.15
N SER A 265 23.44 -11.85 -6.42
CA SER A 265 22.74 -11.05 -7.42
C SER A 265 21.23 -11.12 -7.14
N VAL A 266 20.57 -9.98 -6.92
CA VAL A 266 19.22 -9.92 -6.35
C VAL A 266 18.15 -9.76 -7.42
N PRO A 267 17.31 -10.77 -7.65
CA PRO A 267 16.20 -10.70 -8.58
C PRO A 267 15.02 -9.92 -8.01
N TRP A 268 14.07 -9.59 -8.88
CA TRP A 268 12.74 -9.24 -8.45
C TRP A 268 12.06 -10.44 -7.79
N GLY A 269 11.34 -10.21 -6.70
CA GLY A 269 10.58 -11.26 -6.04
C GLY A 269 9.70 -10.77 -4.90
N LEU A 270 8.73 -11.60 -4.53
CA LEU A 270 7.77 -11.30 -3.47
C LEU A 270 8.38 -11.42 -2.07
N GLN A 271 9.42 -12.23 -1.90
CA GLN A 271 10.07 -12.45 -0.62
C GLN A 271 10.99 -11.29 -0.26
N SER A 272 11.05 -10.91 1.01
CA SER A 272 11.86 -9.78 1.49
C SER A 272 13.37 -9.94 1.24
N MET A 273 13.84 -11.18 1.00
CA MET A 273 15.22 -11.46 0.62
C MET A 273 15.51 -11.20 -0.87
N ASP A 274 14.49 -11.12 -1.71
CA ASP A 274 14.53 -10.56 -3.06
C ASP A 274 14.28 -9.06 -2.99
N GLU A 275 14.01 -8.38 -4.10
CA GLU A 275 13.72 -6.95 -4.06
C GLU A 275 12.52 -6.56 -4.94
N MET A 276 11.95 -5.42 -4.59
CA MET A 276 10.93 -4.71 -5.33
C MET A 276 11.31 -3.23 -5.44
N PHE A 277 10.84 -2.58 -6.50
CA PHE A 277 10.91 -1.14 -6.66
C PHE A 277 9.52 -0.63 -7.04
N PHE A 278 8.81 -0.06 -6.08
CA PHE A 278 7.48 0.50 -6.31
C PHE A 278 7.42 1.94 -5.80
N GLY A 279 7.20 2.87 -6.71
CA GLY A 279 6.92 4.26 -6.44
C GLY A 279 5.46 4.58 -6.81
N ALA A 280 4.51 4.26 -5.93
CA ALA A 280 3.10 4.52 -6.20
C ALA A 280 2.71 5.96 -5.85
N ALA A 281 1.76 6.50 -6.61
CA ALA A 281 1.12 7.79 -6.34
C ALA A 281 -0.38 7.69 -6.54
N ASP A 282 -1.11 8.42 -5.69
CA ASP A 282 -2.57 8.55 -5.73
C ASP A 282 -2.96 9.99 -6.05
N TRP A 283 -3.89 10.17 -6.98
CA TRP A 283 -4.42 11.48 -7.37
C TRP A 283 -5.89 11.42 -7.73
N LYS A 284 -6.47 12.58 -7.92
CA LYS A 284 -7.80 12.77 -8.49
C LYS A 284 -7.68 13.73 -9.68
N TYR A 285 -8.30 13.39 -10.80
CA TYR A 285 -8.40 14.34 -11.91
C TYR A 285 -9.35 15.49 -11.55
N VAL A 286 -8.98 16.67 -11.99
CA VAL A 286 -9.85 17.86 -11.86
C VAL A 286 -10.80 17.83 -13.05
N ASP A 287 -12.10 17.72 -12.77
CA ASP A 287 -13.10 17.82 -13.81
C ASP A 287 -13.11 19.25 -14.40
N GLN A 288 -12.87 19.36 -15.70
CA GLN A 288 -12.97 20.61 -16.42
C GLN A 288 -14.43 20.96 -16.83
N SER A 289 -15.41 20.19 -16.33
CA SER A 289 -16.83 20.39 -16.65
C SER A 289 -17.51 21.51 -15.86
N GLY A 290 -16.75 22.50 -15.42
CA GLY A 290 -17.23 23.68 -14.71
C GLY A 290 -17.06 24.97 -15.51
N ASN A 291 -17.72 25.09 -16.67
CA ASN A 291 -18.11 26.35 -17.31
C ASN A 291 -19.49 26.23 -17.91
#